data_7e4fbc05e90b91cf6bd78f4e4c25087a
#
_entry.id   7e4fbc05e90b91cf6bd78f4e4c25087a
#
_cell.length_a   1.000
_cell.length_b   1.000
_cell.length_c   1.000
_cell.angle_alpha   90.00
_cell.angle_beta   90.00
_cell.angle_gamma   90.00
#
_symmetry.space_group_name_H-M   'P 1'
#
loop_
_entity.id
_entity.type
_entity.pdbx_description
1 polymer ?
#
loop_
_entity_poly.entity_id
_entity_poly.type
_entity_poly.pdbx_seq_one_letter_code
_entity_poly.pdbx_strand_id
1 'polypeptide(L)'
;LGLLNDYSYLDDPAKADDSRWVNRVRVHDQQFTAANQPETISGQIYQQLQQLIRCRARLPVLGHGETKILSCSSPHLFSYQRTTAEEQLLCLVNFSEHMQQSDDLGHGQWLEQLTGKPMTGNRLMLKPYQVLWLSPL
;
A
#
# COMPACT_ATOMS: atom_id res chain seq x y z
N LEU A 1 12.95 14.88 5.83
CA LEU A 1 12.65 15.48 7.13
C LEU A 1 11.15 15.74 7.15
N GLY A 2 10.42 15.04 8.04
CA GLY A 2 9.00 15.28 8.22
C GLY A 2 8.75 16.73 8.63
N LEU A 3 7.61 17.26 8.26
CA LEU A 3 7.15 18.54 8.77
C LEU A 3 7.07 18.43 10.29
N LEU A 4 7.80 19.28 10.98
CA LEU A 4 7.65 19.43 12.42
C LEU A 4 6.24 19.98 12.70
N ASN A 5 5.66 19.61 13.82
CA ASN A 5 4.39 20.17 14.25
C ASN A 5 4.50 21.70 14.32
N ASP A 6 3.49 22.39 13.79
CA ASP A 6 3.40 23.83 13.82
C ASP A 6 2.53 24.25 15.02
N TYR A 7 3.14 24.91 15.98
CA TYR A 7 2.48 25.40 17.18
C TYR A 7 2.14 26.89 17.11
N SER A 8 2.34 27.54 15.97
CA SER A 8 2.02 28.98 15.80
C SER A 8 0.54 29.32 16.00
N TYR A 9 -0.33 28.31 15.98
CA TYR A 9 -1.75 28.49 16.29
C TYR A 9 -2.03 28.97 17.73
N LEU A 10 -1.09 28.70 18.64
CA LEU A 10 -1.20 29.15 20.06
C LEU A 10 -1.14 30.66 20.20
N ASP A 11 -0.55 31.36 19.21
CA ASP A 11 -0.46 32.82 19.17
C ASP A 11 -1.77 33.48 18.65
N ASP A 12 -2.70 32.67 18.14
CA ASP A 12 -4.00 33.12 17.62
C ASP A 12 -5.11 32.78 18.65
N PRO A 13 -5.67 33.77 19.36
CA PRO A 13 -6.70 33.50 20.38
C PRO A 13 -7.93 32.75 19.87
N ALA A 14 -8.23 32.84 18.57
CA ALA A 14 -9.35 32.13 17.97
C ALA A 14 -9.07 30.64 17.74
N LYS A 15 -7.81 30.21 17.89
CA LYS A 15 -7.36 28.86 17.58
C LYS A 15 -6.65 28.19 18.77
N ALA A 16 -6.19 28.98 19.74
CA ALA A 16 -5.31 28.52 20.82
C ALA A 16 -5.89 27.34 21.63
N ASP A 17 -7.21 27.28 21.80
CA ASP A 17 -7.91 26.21 22.52
C ASP A 17 -8.21 24.95 21.67
N ASP A 18 -7.84 24.95 20.39
CA ASP A 18 -8.13 23.85 19.48
C ASP A 18 -6.86 23.18 18.96
N SER A 19 -6.44 22.10 19.63
CA SER A 19 -5.24 21.33 19.28
C SER A 19 -5.24 20.72 17.88
N ARG A 20 -6.39 20.69 17.18
CA ARG A 20 -6.44 20.22 15.78
C ARG A 20 -5.58 21.06 14.85
N TRP A 21 -5.27 22.29 15.22
CA TRP A 21 -4.43 23.18 14.42
C TRP A 21 -2.97 22.76 14.39
N VAL A 22 -2.46 22.00 15.37
CA VAL A 22 -1.11 21.44 15.34
C VAL A 22 -0.89 20.53 14.12
N ASN A 23 -1.94 19.88 13.65
CA ASN A 23 -1.89 18.94 12.52
C ASN A 23 -2.28 19.62 11.18
N ARG A 24 -2.58 20.91 11.21
CA ARG A 24 -2.96 21.71 10.03
C ARG A 24 -1.83 22.63 9.60
N VAL A 25 -0.65 22.06 9.47
CA VAL A 25 0.54 22.78 9.02
C VAL A 25 0.28 23.44 7.67
N ARG A 26 0.63 24.72 7.54
CA ARG A 26 0.57 25.40 6.25
C ARG A 26 1.58 24.78 5.31
N VAL A 27 1.09 24.26 4.19
CA VAL A 27 1.91 23.67 3.15
C VAL A 27 2.14 24.71 2.07
N HIS A 28 3.41 24.96 1.68
CA HIS A 28 3.76 25.87 0.61
C HIS A 28 3.69 25.18 -0.76
N ASP A 29 3.41 25.94 -1.82
CA ASP A 29 3.28 25.40 -3.18
C ASP A 29 4.50 24.59 -3.64
N GLN A 30 5.70 24.93 -3.16
CA GLN A 30 6.91 24.17 -3.43
C GLN A 30 6.88 22.74 -2.91
N GLN A 31 6.13 22.47 -1.85
CA GLN A 31 5.97 21.12 -1.30
C GLN A 31 5.03 20.26 -2.16
N PHE A 32 4.05 20.89 -2.81
CA PHE A 32 3.20 20.21 -3.80
C PHE A 32 3.96 19.93 -5.10
N THR A 33 4.82 20.85 -5.54
CA THR A 33 5.66 20.63 -6.73
C THR A 33 6.66 19.49 -6.51
N ALA A 34 7.17 19.30 -5.29
CA ALA A 34 8.06 18.18 -4.97
C ALA A 34 7.37 16.80 -5.15
N ALA A 35 6.04 16.72 -5.03
CA ALA A 35 5.29 15.50 -5.30
C ALA A 35 5.36 15.05 -6.77
N ASN A 36 5.65 15.97 -7.70
CA ASN A 36 5.79 15.66 -9.12
C ASN A 36 7.25 15.32 -9.53
N GLN A 37 8.19 15.35 -8.59
CA GLN A 37 9.62 15.08 -8.82
C GLN A 37 9.95 13.64 -8.36
N PRO A 38 10.10 12.67 -9.30
CA PRO A 38 10.27 11.25 -8.97
C PRO A 38 11.55 10.94 -8.18
N GLU A 39 12.53 11.82 -8.21
CA GLU A 39 13.78 11.72 -7.46
C GLU A 39 13.63 12.07 -5.97
N THR A 40 12.54 12.72 -5.60
CA THR A 40 12.25 13.08 -4.20
C THR A 40 11.47 11.96 -3.50
N ILE A 41 11.61 11.85 -2.17
CA ILE A 41 10.81 10.90 -1.37
C ILE A 41 9.31 11.19 -1.52
N SER A 42 8.92 12.47 -1.50
CA SER A 42 7.53 12.89 -1.70
C SER A 42 6.99 12.46 -3.06
N GLY A 43 7.80 12.63 -4.12
CA GLY A 43 7.44 12.21 -5.47
C GLY A 43 7.30 10.69 -5.60
N GLN A 44 8.22 9.93 -5.02
CA GLN A 44 8.14 8.47 -5.01
C GLN A 44 6.87 7.97 -4.30
N ILE A 45 6.56 8.52 -3.11
CA ILE A 45 5.35 8.18 -2.37
C ILE A 45 4.11 8.53 -3.19
N TYR A 46 4.08 9.73 -3.77
CA TYR A 46 2.94 10.18 -4.57
C TYR A 46 2.68 9.29 -5.78
N GLN A 47 3.74 8.93 -6.54
CA GLN A 47 3.62 8.05 -7.70
C GLN A 47 3.17 6.64 -7.31
N GLN A 48 3.72 6.09 -6.22
CA GLN A 48 3.30 4.77 -5.72
C GLN A 48 1.84 4.77 -5.28
N LEU A 49 1.38 5.81 -4.58
CA LEU A 49 -0.03 5.96 -4.20
C LEU A 49 -0.93 6.09 -5.42
N GLN A 50 -0.55 6.87 -6.43
CA GLN A 50 -1.29 6.96 -7.68
C GLN A 50 -1.40 5.58 -8.37
N GLN A 51 -0.30 4.83 -8.41
CA GLN A 51 -0.31 3.48 -8.99
C GLN A 51 -1.26 2.54 -8.24
N LEU A 52 -1.23 2.57 -6.90
CA LEU A 52 -2.15 1.78 -6.06
C LEU A 52 -3.61 2.17 -6.32
N ILE A 53 -3.93 3.45 -6.37
CA ILE A 53 -5.28 3.95 -6.63
C ILE A 53 -5.77 3.50 -8.01
N ARG A 54 -4.94 3.65 -9.05
CA ARG A 54 -5.27 3.20 -10.42
C ARG A 54 -5.46 1.69 -10.49
N CYS A 55 -4.60 0.92 -9.82
CA CYS A 55 -4.73 -0.53 -9.76
C CYS A 55 -6.03 -0.93 -9.05
N ARG A 56 -6.32 -0.33 -7.89
CA ARG A 56 -7.56 -0.58 -7.15
C ARG A 56 -8.82 -0.27 -7.98
N ALA A 57 -8.82 0.81 -8.75
CA ALA A 57 -9.94 1.19 -9.59
C ALA A 57 -10.24 0.16 -10.70
N ARG A 58 -9.24 -0.64 -11.11
CA ARG A 58 -9.38 -1.69 -12.12
C ARG A 58 -9.74 -3.06 -11.56
N LEU A 59 -9.79 -3.20 -10.23
CA LEU A 59 -10.03 -4.45 -9.54
C LEU A 59 -11.32 -4.36 -8.70
N PRO A 60 -12.51 -4.58 -9.31
CA PRO A 60 -13.79 -4.53 -8.61
C PRO A 60 -13.84 -5.44 -7.38
N VAL A 61 -13.14 -6.58 -7.42
CA VAL A 61 -13.01 -7.51 -6.30
C VAL A 61 -12.51 -6.85 -5.01
N LEU A 62 -11.72 -5.77 -5.09
CA LEU A 62 -11.28 -5.01 -3.91
C LEU A 62 -12.40 -4.17 -3.28
N GLY A 63 -13.43 -3.80 -4.05
CA GLY A 63 -14.58 -3.03 -3.56
C GLY A 63 -15.72 -3.92 -3.04
N HIS A 64 -16.03 -4.99 -3.74
CA HIS A 64 -17.24 -5.79 -3.52
C HIS A 64 -16.98 -7.23 -3.11
N GLY A 65 -15.75 -7.73 -3.21
CA GLY A 65 -15.41 -9.12 -2.89
C GLY A 65 -15.52 -9.43 -1.39
N GLU A 66 -15.80 -10.69 -1.09
CA GLU A 66 -15.66 -11.22 0.26
C GLU A 66 -14.20 -11.30 0.66
N THR A 67 -13.91 -11.10 1.93
CA THR A 67 -12.55 -11.17 2.47
C THR A 67 -12.37 -12.42 3.29
N LYS A 68 -11.35 -13.20 2.97
CA LYS A 68 -10.91 -14.35 3.76
C LYS A 68 -9.45 -14.13 4.17
N ILE A 69 -9.20 -14.05 5.48
CA ILE A 69 -7.84 -14.07 6.02
C ILE A 69 -7.30 -15.49 5.90
N LEU A 70 -6.07 -15.61 5.39
CA LEU A 70 -5.40 -16.90 5.23
C LEU A 70 -4.33 -17.06 6.31
N SER A 71 -4.18 -18.28 6.81
CA SER A 71 -3.10 -18.61 7.73
C SER A 71 -1.76 -18.58 7.00
N CYS A 72 -0.75 -18.04 7.65
CA CYS A 72 0.63 -18.04 7.18
C CYS A 72 1.52 -18.80 8.17
N SER A 73 2.42 -19.65 7.66
CA SER A 73 3.40 -20.37 8.48
C SER A 73 4.44 -19.41 9.08
N SER A 74 4.79 -18.34 8.36
CA SER A 74 5.67 -17.30 8.86
C SER A 74 4.86 -16.23 9.62
N PRO A 75 5.29 -15.84 10.84
CA PRO A 75 4.68 -14.74 11.59
C PRO A 75 4.95 -13.36 10.95
N HIS A 76 5.84 -13.30 9.96
CA HIS A 76 6.21 -12.08 9.25
C HIS A 76 5.43 -11.86 7.96
N LEU A 77 4.55 -12.82 7.61
CA LEU A 77 3.68 -12.71 6.45
C LEU A 77 2.23 -12.48 6.88
N PHE A 78 1.55 -11.64 6.13
CA PHE A 78 0.11 -11.51 6.17
C PHE A 78 -0.47 -11.82 4.80
N SER A 79 -1.52 -12.64 4.79
CA SER A 79 -2.17 -13.05 3.56
C SER A 79 -3.69 -12.98 3.70
N TYR A 80 -4.32 -12.43 2.68
CA TYR A 80 -5.77 -12.47 2.57
C TYR A 80 -6.19 -12.60 1.11
N GLN A 81 -7.35 -13.16 0.93
CA GLN A 81 -8.00 -13.34 -0.36
C GLN A 81 -9.24 -12.47 -0.44
N ARG A 82 -9.44 -11.86 -1.61
CA ARG A 82 -10.70 -11.22 -2.01
C ARG A 82 -11.32 -12.06 -3.11
N THR A 83 -12.62 -12.33 -3.03
CA THR A 83 -13.30 -13.19 -4.00
C THR A 83 -14.68 -12.63 -4.32
N THR A 84 -15.02 -12.61 -5.60
CA THR A 84 -16.38 -12.47 -6.12
C THR A 84 -16.74 -13.75 -6.88
N ALA A 85 -17.92 -13.81 -7.51
CA ALA A 85 -18.28 -14.91 -8.39
C ALA A 85 -17.34 -15.03 -9.62
N GLU A 86 -16.72 -13.93 -10.03
CA GLU A 86 -15.99 -13.81 -11.31
C GLU A 86 -14.49 -13.60 -11.12
N GLU A 87 -14.08 -13.05 -9.97
CA GLU A 87 -12.71 -12.62 -9.73
C GLU A 87 -12.17 -13.13 -8.39
N GLN A 88 -10.88 -13.40 -8.39
CA GLN A 88 -10.11 -13.72 -7.20
C GLN A 88 -8.84 -12.89 -7.16
N LEU A 89 -8.55 -12.31 -6.00
CA LEU A 89 -7.31 -11.60 -5.74
C LEU A 89 -6.69 -12.11 -4.44
N LEU A 90 -5.47 -12.59 -4.52
CA LEU A 90 -4.66 -12.95 -3.37
C LEU A 90 -3.70 -11.79 -3.04
N CYS A 91 -3.75 -11.33 -1.80
CA CYS A 91 -2.83 -10.31 -1.30
C CYS A 91 -1.84 -10.96 -0.34
N LEU A 92 -0.56 -10.75 -0.60
CA LEU A 92 0.55 -11.20 0.25
C LEU A 92 1.35 -9.98 0.69
N VAL A 93 1.70 -9.92 1.97
CA VAL A 93 2.47 -8.82 2.55
C VAL A 93 3.58 -9.38 3.43
N ASN A 94 4.80 -8.96 3.17
CA ASN A 94 5.95 -9.21 4.04
C ASN A 94 6.16 -7.99 4.95
N PHE A 95 6.01 -8.16 6.27
CA PHE A 95 6.20 -7.10 7.28
C PHE A 95 7.62 -7.06 7.86
N SER A 96 8.54 -7.85 7.31
CA SER A 96 9.90 -7.94 7.84
C SER A 96 10.93 -7.30 6.92
N GLU A 97 12.10 -7.04 7.49
CA GLU A 97 13.30 -6.59 6.77
C GLU A 97 14.06 -7.73 6.06
N HIS A 98 13.51 -8.95 6.12
CA HIS A 98 14.13 -10.13 5.51
C HIS A 98 13.27 -10.69 4.38
N MET A 99 13.91 -11.43 3.48
CA MET A 99 13.20 -12.21 2.46
C MET A 99 12.30 -13.24 3.15
N GLN A 100 11.07 -13.37 2.69
CA GLN A 100 10.12 -14.37 3.18
C GLN A 100 9.61 -15.22 2.02
N GLN A 101 9.38 -16.49 2.28
CA GLN A 101 8.74 -17.38 1.31
C GLN A 101 7.28 -17.58 1.72
N SER A 102 6.36 -17.44 0.76
CA SER A 102 4.95 -17.76 1.00
C SER A 102 4.74 -19.25 1.27
N ASP A 103 3.63 -19.58 1.91
CA ASP A 103 3.11 -20.93 1.89
C ASP A 103 2.75 -21.36 0.46
N ASP A 104 2.36 -22.63 0.31
CA ASP A 104 1.88 -23.13 -0.96
C ASP A 104 0.54 -22.46 -1.31
N LEU A 105 0.52 -21.76 -2.44
CA LEU A 105 -0.62 -20.98 -2.91
C LEU A 105 -1.64 -21.82 -3.71
N GLY A 106 -1.37 -23.11 -3.90
CA GLY A 106 -2.24 -24.03 -4.63
C GLY A 106 -2.37 -23.75 -6.14
N HIS A 107 -1.76 -22.67 -6.63
CA HIS A 107 -1.80 -22.25 -8.03
C HIS A 107 -0.40 -21.77 -8.44
N GLY A 108 0.01 -22.05 -9.67
CA GLY A 108 1.39 -21.83 -10.10
C GLY A 108 1.61 -20.69 -11.08
N GLN A 109 0.55 -20.02 -11.53
CA GLN A 109 0.65 -18.91 -12.50
C GLN A 109 -0.20 -17.73 -12.05
N TRP A 110 0.44 -16.55 -11.95
CA TRP A 110 -0.15 -15.36 -11.36
C TRP A 110 0.13 -14.13 -12.23
N LEU A 111 -0.81 -13.21 -12.27
CA LEU A 111 -0.57 -11.85 -12.71
C LEU A 111 -0.41 -10.95 -11.47
N GLU A 112 0.77 -10.36 -11.32
CA GLU A 112 1.00 -9.37 -10.28
C GLU A 112 0.41 -8.02 -10.73
N GLN A 113 -0.64 -7.57 -10.06
CA GLN A 113 -1.50 -6.48 -10.50
C GLN A 113 -0.88 -5.09 -10.38
N LEU A 114 0.06 -4.89 -9.46
CA LEU A 114 0.73 -3.60 -9.28
C LEU A 114 1.73 -3.31 -10.39
N THR A 115 2.43 -4.33 -10.86
CA THR A 115 3.44 -4.20 -11.92
C THR A 115 2.97 -4.68 -13.29
N GLY A 116 1.87 -5.44 -13.35
CA GLY A 116 1.36 -6.08 -14.56
C GLY A 116 2.25 -7.23 -15.07
N LYS A 117 3.13 -7.79 -14.23
CA LYS A 117 4.06 -8.83 -14.61
C LYS A 117 3.54 -10.22 -14.25
N PRO A 118 3.72 -11.22 -15.12
CA PRO A 118 3.45 -12.61 -14.75
C PRO A 118 4.48 -13.10 -13.73
N MET A 119 4.01 -13.90 -12.79
CA MET A 119 4.82 -14.61 -11.81
C MET A 119 4.48 -16.09 -11.87
N THR A 120 5.49 -16.94 -11.69
CA THR A 120 5.32 -18.39 -11.73
C THR A 120 5.85 -19.02 -10.45
N GLY A 121 5.12 -19.97 -9.93
CA GLY A 121 5.46 -20.76 -8.75
C GLY A 121 4.32 -20.85 -7.75
N ASN A 122 4.23 -22.02 -7.11
CA ASN A 122 3.27 -22.24 -6.03
C ASN A 122 3.71 -21.57 -4.73
N ARG A 123 5.00 -21.30 -4.58
CA ARG A 123 5.59 -20.58 -3.46
C ARG A 123 6.39 -19.42 -4.01
N LEU A 124 6.11 -18.23 -3.52
CA LEU A 124 6.74 -17.01 -3.99
C LEU A 124 7.66 -16.42 -2.93
N MET A 125 8.79 -15.88 -3.40
CA MET A 125 9.70 -15.13 -2.54
C MET A 125 9.30 -13.67 -2.51
N LEU A 126 9.07 -13.14 -1.32
CA LEU A 126 8.77 -11.73 -1.10
C LEU A 126 10.00 -11.03 -0.54
N LYS A 127 10.38 -9.92 -1.16
CA LYS A 127 11.42 -9.01 -0.66
C LYS A 127 10.99 -8.37 0.66
N PRO A 128 11.92 -7.79 1.43
CA PRO A 128 11.58 -6.97 2.59
C PRO A 128 10.49 -5.96 2.25
N TYR A 129 9.46 -5.92 3.10
CA TYR A 129 8.30 -4.99 3.01
C TYR A 129 7.53 -5.03 1.69
N GLN A 130 7.68 -6.12 0.92
CA GLN A 130 6.98 -6.27 -0.36
C GLN A 130 5.51 -6.60 -0.15
N VAL A 131 4.68 -5.97 -0.97
CA VAL A 131 3.26 -6.29 -1.16
C VAL A 131 3.07 -6.85 -2.56
N LEU A 132 2.32 -7.94 -2.68
CA LEU A 132 1.91 -8.53 -3.95
C LEU A 132 0.39 -8.62 -4.01
N TRP A 133 -0.18 -8.20 -5.14
CA TRP A 133 -1.58 -8.40 -5.50
C TRP A 133 -1.65 -9.34 -6.69
N LEU A 134 -2.10 -10.56 -6.45
CA LEU A 134 -1.99 -11.67 -7.38
C LEU A 134 -3.37 -12.13 -7.84
N SER A 135 -3.62 -12.09 -9.15
CA SER A 135 -4.74 -12.77 -9.77
C SER A 135 -4.27 -14.04 -10.46
N PRO A 136 -5.02 -15.16 -10.41
CA PRO A 136 -4.71 -16.35 -11.21
C PRO A 136 -4.70 -16.00 -12.71
N LEU A 137 -3.77 -16.63 -13.47
CA LEU A 137 -3.70 -16.57 -14.94
C LEU A 137 -4.38 -17.77 -15.55
#